data_06846498cd021293b9245d759eb0b27c
#
_entry.id   06846498cd021293b9245d759eb0b27c
#
_cell.length_a   1.000
_cell.length_b   1.000
_cell.length_c   1.000
_cell.angle_alpha   90.00
_cell.angle_beta   90.00
_cell.angle_gamma   90.00
#
_symmetry.space_group_name_H-M   'P 1'
#
loop_
_entity.id
_entity.type
_entity.pdbx_description
1 polymer ?
#
loop_
_entity_poly.entity_id
_entity_poly.type
_entity_poly.pdbx_seq_one_letter_code
_entity_poly.pdbx_strand_id
1 'polypeptide(L)'
;MPTVFTTYQGDLRTEATHLQSGTRIITDAPTDNTGKGEAFSPTDLVATALGSCIATTMGIVARRDGIELPESEMTITKVMSKDAPRRIVRIEVDITMPPSEVFTEEYRAKMEHTAHTCPVALSLHPDIEQAIRFDWKTVGVGS
;
A
#
# COMPACT_ATOMS: atom_id res chain seq x y z
N MET A 1 20.06 4.41 -14.63
CA MET A 1 18.81 4.06 -15.37
C MET A 1 17.61 4.71 -14.69
N PRO A 2 16.89 5.58 -15.38
CA PRO A 2 15.66 6.09 -14.78
C PRO A 2 14.60 4.99 -14.70
N THR A 3 13.73 5.09 -13.71
CA THR A 3 12.67 4.10 -13.45
C THR A 3 11.41 4.43 -14.25
N VAL A 4 11.07 5.71 -14.33
CA VAL A 4 9.78 6.15 -14.88
C VAL A 4 10.01 7.39 -15.73
N PHE A 5 9.27 7.47 -16.83
CA PHE A 5 9.16 8.69 -17.64
C PHE A 5 7.76 9.24 -17.49
N THR A 6 7.63 10.51 -17.13
CA THR A 6 6.32 11.12 -16.84
C THR A 6 6.12 12.40 -17.66
N THR A 7 4.93 12.54 -18.21
CA THR A 7 4.52 13.73 -18.94
C THR A 7 3.37 14.40 -18.21
N TYR A 8 3.49 15.69 -17.94
CA TYR A 8 2.34 16.49 -17.49
C TYR A 8 1.50 16.86 -18.71
N GLN A 9 0.25 16.39 -18.72
CA GLN A 9 -0.63 16.52 -19.88
C GLN A 9 -1.53 17.77 -19.85
N GLY A 10 -1.42 18.59 -18.81
CA GLY A 10 -2.34 19.68 -18.58
C GLY A 10 -3.55 19.22 -17.80
N ASP A 11 -4.37 20.15 -17.38
CA ASP A 11 -5.59 19.89 -16.59
C ASP A 11 -5.32 19.05 -15.34
N LEU A 12 -4.14 19.22 -14.72
CA LEU A 12 -3.75 18.55 -13.48
C LEU A 12 -3.65 17.03 -13.63
N ARG A 13 -3.31 16.56 -14.83
CA ARG A 13 -3.15 15.14 -15.15
C ARG A 13 -1.73 14.83 -15.59
N THR A 14 -1.20 13.69 -15.15
CA THR A 14 0.07 13.18 -15.67
C THR A 14 -0.12 11.77 -16.22
N GLU A 15 0.76 11.38 -17.14
CA GLU A 15 0.87 10.00 -17.59
C GLU A 15 2.29 9.54 -17.31
N ALA A 16 2.43 8.43 -16.61
CA ALA A 16 3.72 7.86 -16.25
C ALA A 16 3.89 6.50 -16.91
N THR A 17 5.08 6.27 -17.47
CA THR A 17 5.44 5.00 -18.11
C THR A 17 6.56 4.35 -17.32
N HIS A 18 6.33 3.13 -16.85
CA HIS A 18 7.37 2.32 -16.23
C HIS A 18 8.30 1.83 -17.33
N LEU A 19 9.54 2.29 -17.34
CA LEU A 19 10.43 2.08 -18.48
C LEU A 19 10.79 0.62 -18.70
N GLN A 20 10.93 -0.15 -17.63
CA GLN A 20 11.28 -1.57 -17.76
C GLN A 20 10.14 -2.41 -18.35
N SER A 21 8.90 -2.17 -17.93
CA SER A 21 7.76 -3.00 -18.34
C SER A 21 6.92 -2.39 -19.45
N GLY A 22 7.01 -1.07 -19.65
CA GLY A 22 6.14 -0.36 -20.56
C GLY A 22 4.76 -0.06 -19.99
N THR A 23 4.48 -0.47 -18.77
CA THR A 23 3.18 -0.22 -18.13
C THR A 23 2.98 1.27 -17.92
N ARG A 24 1.77 1.76 -18.18
CA ARG A 24 1.42 3.16 -18.04
C ARG A 24 0.34 3.34 -16.99
N ILE A 25 0.45 4.43 -16.26
CA ILE A 25 -0.58 4.86 -15.31
C ILE A 25 -0.86 6.34 -15.52
N ILE A 26 -2.06 6.75 -15.13
CA ILE A 26 -2.48 8.15 -15.18
C ILE A 26 -2.68 8.63 -13.75
N THR A 27 -2.28 9.88 -13.46
CA THR A 27 -2.63 10.50 -12.19
C THR A 27 -3.47 11.74 -12.43
N ASP A 28 -4.37 12.01 -11.49
CA ASP A 28 -5.20 13.23 -11.50
C ASP A 28 -5.11 13.90 -10.14
N ALA A 29 -5.17 15.23 -10.11
CA ALA A 29 -5.37 15.89 -8.84
C ALA A 29 -6.75 15.49 -8.30
N PRO A 30 -6.89 15.37 -6.96
CA PRO A 30 -8.17 14.96 -6.38
C PRO A 30 -9.22 16.05 -6.50
N THR A 31 -10.50 15.67 -6.40
CA THR A 31 -11.62 16.60 -6.56
C THR A 31 -11.62 17.68 -5.48
N ASP A 32 -11.15 17.38 -4.28
CA ASP A 32 -11.04 18.37 -3.20
C ASP A 32 -9.88 19.35 -3.40
N ASN A 33 -9.11 19.16 -4.49
CA ASN A 33 -8.01 20.06 -4.86
C ASN A 33 -8.11 20.42 -6.34
N THR A 34 -9.33 20.70 -6.81
CA THR A 34 -9.70 21.16 -8.15
C THR A 34 -9.39 20.18 -9.29
N GLY A 35 -9.06 18.95 -8.98
CA GLY A 35 -8.75 17.95 -10.00
C GLY A 35 -9.97 17.19 -10.50
N LYS A 36 -9.77 16.41 -11.57
CA LYS A 36 -10.82 15.59 -12.16
C LYS A 36 -11.17 14.36 -11.31
N GLY A 37 -10.21 13.84 -10.56
CA GLY A 37 -10.43 12.68 -9.70
C GLY A 37 -10.79 11.40 -10.44
N GLU A 38 -10.45 11.31 -11.71
CA GLU A 38 -10.79 10.14 -12.53
C GLU A 38 -9.76 9.03 -12.44
N ALA A 39 -8.65 9.29 -11.78
CA ALA A 39 -7.58 8.33 -11.55
C ALA A 39 -6.96 8.59 -10.18
N PHE A 40 -5.99 7.76 -9.80
CA PHE A 40 -5.26 7.97 -8.54
C PHE A 40 -4.59 9.33 -8.53
N SER A 41 -4.68 10.04 -7.40
CA SER A 41 -3.83 11.21 -7.19
C SER A 41 -2.41 10.73 -6.81
N PRO A 42 -1.40 11.60 -6.90
CA PRO A 42 -0.06 11.23 -6.45
C PRO A 42 -0.02 10.76 -4.99
N THR A 43 -0.77 11.40 -4.10
CA THR A 43 -0.82 10.96 -2.69
C THR A 43 -1.60 9.65 -2.53
N ASP A 44 -2.59 9.37 -3.38
CA ASP A 44 -3.24 8.06 -3.42
C ASP A 44 -2.22 6.97 -3.78
N LEU A 45 -1.31 7.27 -4.71
CA LEU A 45 -0.27 6.31 -5.10
C LEU A 45 0.70 6.04 -3.95
N VAL A 46 1.01 7.04 -3.14
CA VAL A 46 1.85 6.84 -1.96
C VAL A 46 1.19 5.87 -0.99
N ALA A 47 -0.11 6.07 -0.73
CA ALA A 47 -0.85 5.18 0.16
C ALA A 47 -0.94 3.77 -0.42
N THR A 48 -1.23 3.66 -1.72
CA THR A 48 -1.28 2.38 -2.42
C THR A 48 0.07 1.66 -2.35
N ALA A 49 1.16 2.41 -2.52
CA ALA A 49 2.51 1.85 -2.47
C ALA A 49 2.78 1.21 -1.11
N LEU A 50 2.32 1.82 -0.02
CA LEU A 50 2.50 1.23 1.31
C LEU A 50 1.81 -0.14 1.40
N GLY A 51 0.52 -0.20 1.06
CA GLY A 51 -0.22 -1.46 1.14
C GLY A 51 0.36 -2.53 0.21
N SER A 52 0.67 -2.15 -1.02
CA SER A 52 1.27 -3.07 -1.99
C SER A 52 2.62 -3.60 -1.50
N CYS A 53 3.45 -2.73 -0.93
CA CYS A 53 4.76 -3.12 -0.40
C CYS A 53 4.62 -4.07 0.78
N ILE A 54 3.66 -3.81 1.67
CA ILE A 54 3.38 -4.70 2.80
C ILE A 54 3.08 -6.11 2.30
N ALA A 55 2.13 -6.25 1.39
CA ALA A 55 1.72 -7.56 0.88
C ALA A 55 2.87 -8.27 0.15
N THR A 56 3.57 -7.54 -0.71
CA THR A 56 4.67 -8.11 -1.49
C THR A 56 5.82 -8.57 -0.58
N THR A 57 6.15 -7.75 0.41
CA THR A 57 7.24 -8.08 1.34
C THR A 57 6.88 -9.27 2.21
N MET A 58 5.62 -9.36 2.68
CA MET A 58 5.14 -10.54 3.39
C MET A 58 5.26 -11.79 2.50
N GLY A 59 4.88 -11.66 1.23
CA GLY A 59 4.99 -12.76 0.27
C GLY A 59 6.43 -13.22 0.05
N ILE A 60 7.37 -12.28 -0.02
CA ILE A 60 8.79 -12.60 -0.17
C ILE A 60 9.31 -13.35 1.06
N VAL A 61 8.98 -12.84 2.26
CA VAL A 61 9.41 -13.49 3.51
C VAL A 61 8.80 -14.88 3.64
N ALA A 62 7.52 -15.02 3.34
CA ALA A 62 6.84 -16.31 3.39
C ALA A 62 7.50 -17.32 2.43
N ARG A 63 7.83 -16.88 1.23
CA ARG A 63 8.47 -17.74 0.22
C ARG A 63 9.83 -18.22 0.69
N ARG A 64 10.60 -17.38 1.36
CA ARG A 64 11.88 -17.77 1.98
C ARG A 64 11.69 -18.84 3.05
N ASP A 65 10.55 -18.82 3.73
CA ASP A 65 10.20 -19.81 4.75
C ASP A 65 9.56 -21.06 4.16
N GLY A 66 9.51 -21.19 2.85
CA GLY A 66 8.88 -22.32 2.18
C GLY A 66 7.36 -22.27 2.18
N ILE A 67 6.77 -21.11 2.42
CA ILE A 67 5.34 -20.90 2.49
C ILE A 67 4.91 -20.04 1.32
N GLU A 68 3.84 -20.46 0.63
CA GLU A 68 3.20 -19.62 -0.37
C GLU A 68 2.11 -18.80 0.35
N LEU A 69 2.30 -17.47 0.42
CA LEU A 69 1.33 -16.60 1.08
C LEU A 69 0.02 -16.65 0.31
N PRO A 70 -1.10 -16.99 0.95
CA PRO A 70 -2.38 -17.05 0.24
C PRO A 70 -2.85 -15.67 -0.18
N GLU A 71 -3.72 -15.65 -1.19
CA GLU A 71 -4.35 -14.41 -1.64
C GLU A 71 -5.06 -13.74 -0.46
N SER A 72 -4.85 -12.45 -0.33
CA SER A 72 -5.43 -11.66 0.75
C SER A 72 -5.99 -10.36 0.20
N GLU A 73 -6.80 -9.69 1.00
CA GLU A 73 -7.41 -8.43 0.62
C GLU A 73 -7.02 -7.34 1.59
N MET A 74 -7.02 -6.10 1.11
CA MET A 74 -6.78 -4.97 1.99
C MET A 74 -7.54 -3.75 1.52
N THR A 75 -7.92 -2.90 2.46
CA THR A 75 -8.42 -1.57 2.18
C THR A 75 -7.42 -0.57 2.72
N ILE A 76 -7.20 0.49 1.97
CA ILE A 76 -6.19 1.49 2.29
C ILE A 76 -6.90 2.85 2.34
N THR A 77 -6.71 3.57 3.42
CA THR A 77 -7.31 4.90 3.59
C THR A 77 -6.22 5.92 3.81
N LYS A 78 -6.22 6.95 2.98
CA LYS A 78 -5.30 8.07 3.07
C LYS A 78 -5.97 9.20 3.84
N VAL A 79 -5.30 9.76 4.84
CA VAL A 79 -5.79 10.91 5.59
C VAL A 79 -4.84 12.08 5.37
N MET A 80 -5.37 13.16 4.81
CA MET A 80 -4.61 14.39 4.57
C MET A 80 -4.71 15.32 5.76
N SER A 81 -3.73 16.21 5.89
CA SER A 81 -3.73 17.21 6.96
C SER A 81 -4.90 18.18 6.80
N LYS A 82 -5.37 18.68 7.92
CA LYS A 82 -6.40 19.75 7.95
C LYS A 82 -5.77 21.15 7.92
N ASP A 83 -4.51 21.22 8.29
CA ASP A 83 -3.74 22.45 8.34
C ASP A 83 -2.75 22.51 7.17
N ALA A 84 -2.25 23.70 6.89
CA ALA A 84 -1.21 23.90 5.89
C ALA A 84 0.16 23.61 6.51
N PRO A 85 1.15 23.11 5.74
CA PRO A 85 1.02 22.74 4.33
C PRO A 85 0.31 21.38 4.15
N ARG A 86 -0.41 21.25 3.03
CA ARG A 86 -1.15 20.02 2.70
C ARG A 86 -0.17 18.84 2.59
N ARG A 87 -0.47 17.78 3.36
CA ARG A 87 0.39 16.60 3.40
C ARG A 87 -0.38 15.38 3.93
N ILE A 88 0.15 14.20 3.66
CA ILE A 88 -0.39 12.97 4.25
C ILE A 88 0.00 12.95 5.73
N VAL A 89 -0.97 12.74 6.62
CA VAL A 89 -0.70 12.63 8.06
C VAL A 89 -0.93 11.22 8.59
N ARG A 90 -1.70 10.39 7.87
CA ARG A 90 -2.01 9.04 8.30
C ARG A 90 -2.34 8.18 7.10
N ILE A 91 -1.91 6.93 7.11
CA ILE A 91 -2.32 5.91 6.14
C ILE A 91 -2.81 4.72 6.95
N GLU A 92 -4.06 4.32 6.69
CA GLU A 92 -4.66 3.15 7.33
C GLU A 92 -4.64 2.01 6.34
N VAL A 93 -4.10 0.87 6.77
CA VAL A 93 -4.06 -0.34 5.94
C VAL A 93 -4.74 -1.45 6.73
N ASP A 94 -5.91 -1.86 6.28
CA ASP A 94 -6.68 -2.93 6.91
C ASP A 94 -6.55 -4.18 6.04
N ILE A 95 -5.88 -5.19 6.56
CA ILE A 95 -5.54 -6.42 5.83
C ILE A 95 -6.37 -7.56 6.36
N THR A 96 -7.12 -8.23 5.47
CA THR A 96 -7.87 -9.44 5.81
C THR A 96 -7.11 -10.63 5.27
N MET A 97 -6.61 -11.49 6.17
CA MET A 97 -5.90 -12.71 5.82
C MET A 97 -6.86 -13.89 5.85
N PRO A 98 -6.84 -14.75 4.82
CA PRO A 98 -7.72 -15.93 4.81
C PRO A 98 -7.29 -16.94 5.87
N PRO A 99 -8.19 -17.87 6.26
CA PRO A 99 -7.81 -18.93 7.19
C PRO A 99 -6.71 -19.80 6.61
N SER A 100 -5.69 -20.10 7.42
CA SER A 100 -4.63 -21.02 7.02
C SER A 100 -3.93 -21.57 8.26
N GLU A 101 -3.58 -22.84 8.22
CA GLU A 101 -2.86 -23.49 9.31
C GLU A 101 -1.44 -22.97 9.46
N VAL A 102 -0.87 -22.36 8.41
CA VAL A 102 0.47 -21.76 8.48
C VAL A 102 0.51 -20.54 9.37
N PHE A 103 -0.65 -19.90 9.61
CA PHE A 103 -0.73 -18.68 10.42
C PHE A 103 -0.86 -19.00 11.91
N THR A 104 0.19 -19.60 12.44
CA THR A 104 0.33 -19.77 13.88
C THR A 104 0.50 -18.39 14.54
N GLU A 105 0.31 -18.32 15.85
CA GLU A 105 0.49 -17.08 16.59
C GLU A 105 1.88 -16.47 16.32
N GLU A 106 2.90 -17.31 16.32
CA GLU A 106 4.28 -16.86 16.03
C GLU A 106 4.43 -16.32 14.61
N TYR A 107 3.83 -17.01 13.63
CA TYR A 107 3.95 -16.59 12.24
C TYR A 107 3.19 -15.31 11.96
N ARG A 108 2.04 -15.12 12.63
CA ARG A 108 1.29 -13.86 12.56
C ARG A 108 2.15 -12.69 13.04
N ALA A 109 2.82 -12.89 14.19
CA ALA A 109 3.71 -11.85 14.73
C ALA A 109 4.84 -11.51 13.76
N LYS A 110 5.40 -12.52 13.09
CA LYS A 110 6.45 -12.33 12.09
C LYS A 110 5.92 -11.51 10.91
N MET A 111 4.72 -11.82 10.43
CA MET A 111 4.11 -11.10 9.32
C MET A 111 3.78 -9.64 9.71
N GLU A 112 3.28 -9.43 10.90
CA GLU A 112 2.99 -8.08 11.39
C GLU A 112 4.27 -7.25 11.51
N HIS A 113 5.34 -7.83 12.01
CA HIS A 113 6.64 -7.15 12.05
C HIS A 113 7.13 -6.82 10.62
N THR A 114 6.98 -7.75 9.70
CA THR A 114 7.35 -7.56 8.30
C THR A 114 6.60 -6.39 7.68
N ALA A 115 5.31 -6.27 7.99
CA ALA A 115 4.49 -5.16 7.50
C ALA A 115 5.04 -3.81 7.95
N HIS A 116 5.51 -3.71 9.18
CA HIS A 116 6.03 -2.45 9.72
C HIS A 116 7.45 -2.13 9.26
N THR A 117 8.14 -3.07 8.64
CA THR A 117 9.53 -2.90 8.22
C THR A 117 9.74 -3.08 6.72
N CYS A 118 8.65 -3.02 5.94
CA CYS A 118 8.78 -3.08 4.49
C CYS A 118 9.44 -1.80 3.95
N PRO A 119 10.09 -1.87 2.78
CA PRO A 119 10.85 -0.73 2.26
C PRO A 119 10.08 0.58 2.19
N VAL A 120 8.81 0.56 1.76
CA VAL A 120 8.02 1.78 1.69
C VAL A 120 7.73 2.31 3.09
N ALA A 121 7.36 1.43 4.04
CA ALA A 121 7.11 1.85 5.42
C ALA A 121 8.31 2.57 6.01
N LEU A 122 9.51 2.10 5.72
CA LEU A 122 10.75 2.71 6.22
C LEU A 122 11.13 3.98 5.47
N SER A 123 10.55 4.22 4.31
CA SER A 123 10.88 5.36 3.45
C SER A 123 9.93 6.54 3.62
N LEU A 124 8.79 6.33 4.26
CA LEU A 124 7.82 7.40 4.50
C LEU A 124 8.30 8.33 5.61
N HIS A 125 7.83 9.58 5.55
CA HIS A 125 8.16 10.54 6.59
C HIS A 125 7.72 10.01 7.96
N PRO A 126 8.56 10.12 8.99
CA PRO A 126 8.22 9.57 10.31
C PRO A 126 7.00 10.20 10.96
N ASP A 127 6.59 11.39 10.53
CA ASP A 127 5.39 12.04 11.05
C ASP A 127 4.09 11.45 10.46
N ILE A 128 4.19 10.59 9.43
CA ILE A 128 3.02 9.92 8.90
C ILE A 128 2.70 8.73 9.81
N GLU A 129 1.50 8.74 10.39
CA GLU A 129 1.05 7.60 11.18
C GLU A 129 0.68 6.46 10.25
N GLN A 130 1.29 5.31 10.44
CA GLN A 130 0.99 4.10 9.66
C GLN A 130 0.14 3.18 10.53
N ALA A 131 -1.17 3.19 10.31
CA ALA A 131 -2.11 2.37 11.06
C ALA A 131 -2.37 1.07 10.30
N ILE A 132 -1.55 0.07 10.57
CA ILE A 132 -1.60 -1.23 9.90
C ILE A 132 -2.35 -2.19 10.82
N ARG A 133 -3.48 -2.71 10.35
CA ARG A 133 -4.34 -3.61 11.13
C ARG A 133 -4.56 -4.89 10.36
N PHE A 134 -4.41 -6.03 11.06
CA PHE A 134 -4.63 -7.35 10.51
C PHE A 134 -5.91 -7.94 11.07
N ASP A 135 -6.72 -8.50 10.19
CA ASP A 135 -7.85 -9.34 10.55
C ASP A 135 -7.49 -10.77 10.14
N TRP A 136 -7.03 -11.54 11.12
CA TRP A 136 -6.62 -12.94 10.90
C TRP A 136 -7.85 -13.81 11.02
N LYS A 137 -8.32 -14.34 9.90
CA LYS A 137 -9.42 -15.30 9.93
C LYS A 137 -8.92 -16.62 10.50
N THR A 138 -9.75 -17.26 11.29
CA THR A 138 -9.35 -18.52 11.93
C THR A 138 -9.80 -19.72 11.11
N VAL A 139 -8.99 -20.78 11.13
CA VAL A 139 -9.36 -22.08 10.58
C VAL A 139 -10.24 -22.75 11.62
N GLY A 140 -11.38 -23.27 11.22
CA GLY A 140 -12.19 -24.08 12.09
C GLY A 140 -13.66 -23.72 12.08
N VAL A 141 -14.37 -24.21 13.10
CA VAL A 141 -15.81 -24.20 13.19
C VAL A 141 -16.33 -22.78 13.43
N GLY A 142 -17.39 -22.42 12.74
CA GLY A 142 -18.07 -21.17 13.00
C GLY A 142 -17.49 -19.94 12.33
N SER A 143 -16.57 -20.16 11.45
CA SER A 143 -15.99 -19.10 10.64
C SER A 143 -16.86 -18.75 9.45
#